data_620f830e135b236366b8603de10d81ba
#
_entry.id   620f830e135b236366b8603de10d81ba
#
_cell.length_a   1.000
_cell.length_b   1.000
_cell.length_c   1.000
_cell.angle_alpha   90.00
_cell.angle_beta   90.00
_cell.angle_gamma   90.00
#
_symmetry.space_group_name_H-M   'P 1'
#
loop_
_entity.id
_entity.type
_entity.pdbx_description
1 polymer ?
#
loop_
_entity_poly.entity_id
_entity_poly.type
_entity_poly.pdbx_seq_one_letter_code
_entity_poly.pdbx_strand_id
1 'polypeptide(L)'
;LKKLTEDLVEASKASSGNIKLNMEKLNVKELIKQVSGEFVDKFKERGLEEIISFPEEDIFIKADGRYMYRVLENIYSNVAKYALENTRVYLDVIKNQHTVVIQMKNISKQELNISADELMQRFVRGETSRNTEGSGLGLSIASSLTELQGGQFHIYLDGDLFKVTIGFEMLIN
;
A
#
# COMPACT_ATOMS: atom_id res chain seq x y z
N LEU A 1 -5.69 20.34 -5.51
CA LEU A 1 -6.39 20.17 -6.79
C LEU A 1 -5.56 19.38 -7.81
N LYS A 2 -4.27 19.74 -7.97
CA LYS A 2 -3.37 19.03 -8.89
C LYS A 2 -3.23 17.55 -8.51
N LYS A 3 -3.01 17.25 -7.24
CA LYS A 3 -2.88 15.88 -6.74
C LYS A 3 -4.15 15.07 -6.98
N LEU A 4 -5.33 15.65 -6.70
CA LEU A 4 -6.60 15.00 -6.95
C LEU A 4 -6.80 14.69 -8.43
N THR A 5 -6.49 15.62 -9.32
CA THR A 5 -6.60 15.42 -10.77
C THR A 5 -5.67 14.31 -11.26
N GLU A 6 -4.41 14.31 -10.81
CA GLU A 6 -3.44 13.27 -11.15
C GLU A 6 -3.91 11.90 -10.67
N ASP A 7 -4.41 11.80 -9.44
CA ASP A 7 -4.91 10.57 -8.86
C ASP A 7 -6.16 10.06 -9.59
N LEU A 8 -7.07 10.95 -9.98
CA LEU A 8 -8.24 10.58 -10.76
C LEU A 8 -7.88 9.99 -12.12
N VAL A 9 -6.90 10.59 -12.81
CA VAL A 9 -6.41 10.10 -14.09
C VAL A 9 -5.77 8.73 -13.92
N GLU A 10 -4.93 8.55 -12.90
CA GLU A 10 -4.26 7.29 -12.60
C GLU A 10 -5.27 6.20 -12.23
N ALA A 11 -6.25 6.51 -11.38
CA ALA A 11 -7.31 5.58 -10.99
C ALA A 11 -8.14 5.13 -12.20
N SER A 12 -8.47 6.07 -13.09
CA SER A 12 -9.23 5.78 -14.31
C SER A 12 -8.44 4.86 -15.26
N LYS A 13 -7.17 5.12 -15.46
CA LYS A 13 -6.30 4.26 -16.28
C LYS A 13 -6.15 2.88 -15.67
N ALA A 14 -5.94 2.79 -14.36
CA ALA A 14 -5.79 1.52 -13.66
C ALA A 14 -7.06 0.67 -13.75
N SER A 15 -8.24 1.25 -13.51
CA SER A 15 -9.50 0.51 -13.57
C SER A 15 -9.91 0.11 -14.98
N SER A 16 -9.52 0.88 -16.00
CA SER A 16 -9.82 0.55 -17.41
C SER A 16 -8.82 -0.44 -18.02
N GLY A 17 -7.72 -0.72 -17.35
CA GLY A 17 -6.65 -1.59 -17.87
C GLY A 17 -5.81 -0.95 -18.98
N ASN A 18 -5.93 0.37 -19.20
CA ASN A 18 -5.23 1.10 -20.26
C ASN A 18 -3.81 1.55 -19.88
N ILE A 19 -3.18 0.85 -18.95
CA ILE A 19 -1.80 1.09 -18.54
C ILE A 19 -0.89 0.12 -19.26
N LYS A 20 0.15 0.65 -19.91
CA LYS A 20 1.21 -0.15 -20.50
C LYS A 20 2.21 -0.51 -19.40
N LEU A 21 2.27 -1.78 -19.04
CA LEU A 21 3.20 -2.29 -18.03
C LEU A 21 4.56 -2.64 -18.65
N ASN A 22 5.62 -2.29 -17.95
CA ASN A 22 6.97 -2.75 -18.23
C ASN A 22 7.39 -3.74 -17.14
N MET A 23 7.00 -5.00 -17.31
CA MET A 23 7.24 -6.06 -16.32
C MET A 23 8.69 -6.50 -16.34
N GLU A 24 9.31 -6.49 -15.16
CA GLU A 24 10.71 -6.87 -15.00
C GLU A 24 10.93 -7.60 -13.67
N LYS A 25 12.11 -8.16 -13.49
CA LYS A 25 12.52 -8.80 -12.23
C LYS A 25 12.75 -7.70 -11.19
N LEU A 26 11.96 -7.71 -10.12
CA LEU A 26 11.99 -6.68 -9.10
C LEU A 26 12.38 -7.28 -7.75
N ASN A 27 13.37 -6.67 -7.08
CA ASN A 27 13.76 -7.03 -5.72
C ASN A 27 12.81 -6.35 -4.73
N VAL A 28 11.98 -7.14 -4.08
CA VAL A 28 10.95 -6.65 -3.15
C VAL A 28 11.57 -5.93 -1.95
N LYS A 29 12.64 -6.48 -1.38
CA LYS A 29 13.28 -5.91 -0.20
C LYS A 29 13.89 -4.53 -0.50
N GLU A 30 14.56 -4.39 -1.64
CA GLU A 30 15.16 -3.13 -2.05
C GLU A 30 14.12 -2.04 -2.28
N LEU A 31 13.01 -2.40 -2.91
CA LEU A 31 11.93 -1.45 -3.14
C LEU A 31 11.30 -0.98 -1.81
N ILE A 32 11.04 -1.90 -0.90
CA ILE A 32 10.47 -1.56 0.42
C ILE A 32 11.44 -0.65 1.20
N LYS A 33 12.73 -0.94 1.20
CA LYS A 33 13.73 -0.10 1.87
C LYS A 33 13.74 1.32 1.29
N GLN A 34 13.60 1.45 -0.02
CA GLN A 34 13.54 2.75 -0.68
C GLN A 34 12.34 3.56 -0.22
N VAL A 35 11.14 2.97 -0.27
CA VAL A 35 9.91 3.66 0.14
C VAL A 35 9.94 3.98 1.64
N SER A 36 10.34 3.03 2.47
CA SER A 36 10.47 3.24 3.91
C SER A 36 11.39 4.42 4.22
N GLY A 37 12.54 4.49 3.54
CA GLY A 37 13.48 5.61 3.71
C GLY A 37 12.87 6.97 3.39
N GLU A 38 11.95 7.04 2.44
CA GLU A 38 11.30 8.28 2.04
C GLU A 38 10.21 8.73 3.05
N PHE A 39 9.72 7.82 3.90
CA PHE A 39 8.69 8.12 4.89
C PHE A 39 9.21 8.30 6.31
N VAL A 40 10.51 8.21 6.53
CA VAL A 40 11.11 8.34 7.87
C VAL A 40 10.67 9.62 8.58
N ASP A 41 10.77 10.77 7.91
CA ASP A 41 10.45 12.05 8.52
C ASP A 41 8.95 12.18 8.80
N LYS A 42 8.10 11.76 7.89
CA LYS A 42 6.64 11.78 8.08
C LYS A 42 6.19 10.92 9.25
N PHE A 43 6.78 9.74 9.39
CA PHE A 43 6.48 8.84 10.50
C PHE A 43 6.99 9.44 11.82
N LYS A 44 8.19 10.01 11.81
CA LYS A 44 8.78 10.63 12.99
C LYS A 44 7.94 11.80 13.51
N GLU A 45 7.44 12.64 12.61
CA GLU A 45 6.56 13.77 12.99
C GLU A 45 5.33 13.31 13.77
N ARG A 46 4.87 12.11 13.54
CA ARG A 46 3.70 11.53 14.19
C ARG A 46 4.03 10.53 15.28
N GLY A 47 5.31 10.36 15.60
CA GLY A 47 5.75 9.40 16.60
C GLY A 47 5.50 7.95 16.20
N LEU A 48 5.42 7.67 14.91
CA LEU A 48 5.23 6.31 14.40
C LEU A 48 6.57 5.60 14.32
N GLU A 49 6.66 4.44 14.99
CA GLU A 49 7.84 3.58 14.95
C GLU A 49 7.59 2.45 13.96
N GLU A 50 8.34 2.41 12.87
CA GLU A 50 8.23 1.35 11.87
C GLU A 50 9.08 0.14 12.26
N ILE A 51 8.45 -1.03 12.27
CA ILE A 51 9.12 -2.31 12.54
C ILE A 51 8.98 -3.16 11.28
N ILE A 52 10.12 -3.42 10.62
CA ILE A 52 10.15 -4.19 9.38
C ILE A 52 10.75 -5.56 9.64
N SER A 53 10.09 -6.60 9.14
CA SER A 53 10.58 -7.97 9.18
C SER A 53 10.71 -8.52 7.75
N PHE A 54 11.95 -8.91 7.38
CA PHE A 54 12.28 -9.51 6.08
C PHE A 54 12.80 -10.92 6.26
N PRO A 55 12.56 -11.82 5.28
CA PRO A 55 13.37 -13.04 5.15
C PRO A 55 14.84 -12.68 4.89
N GLU A 56 15.75 -13.57 5.23
CA GLU A 56 17.20 -13.34 5.03
C GLU A 56 17.54 -13.20 3.54
N GLU A 57 17.02 -14.11 2.73
CA GLU A 57 17.27 -14.11 1.29
C GLU A 57 16.52 -12.98 0.56
N ASP A 58 17.06 -12.60 -0.60
CA ASP A 58 16.37 -11.68 -1.49
C ASP A 58 15.15 -12.36 -2.09
N ILE A 59 14.09 -11.56 -2.29
CA ILE A 59 12.86 -12.02 -2.89
C ILE A 59 12.59 -11.20 -4.15
N PHE A 60 12.34 -11.92 -5.24
CA PHE A 60 12.06 -11.30 -6.53
C PHE A 60 10.66 -11.66 -7.01
N ILE A 61 10.01 -10.67 -7.62
CA ILE A 61 8.73 -10.83 -8.30
C ILE A 61 8.84 -10.27 -9.71
N LYS A 62 7.92 -10.64 -10.57
CA LYS A 62 7.79 -10.01 -11.87
C LYS A 62 6.73 -8.91 -11.76
N ALA A 63 7.16 -7.67 -11.89
CA ALA A 63 6.28 -6.51 -11.72
C ALA A 63 6.88 -5.29 -12.42
N ASP A 64 6.07 -4.25 -12.56
CA ASP A 64 6.55 -2.94 -13.03
C ASP A 64 7.05 -2.14 -11.83
N GLY A 65 8.34 -1.87 -11.77
CA GLY A 65 8.97 -1.20 -10.62
C GLY A 65 8.37 0.16 -10.32
N ARG A 66 8.01 0.93 -11.35
CA ARG A 66 7.40 2.25 -11.20
C ARG A 66 6.01 2.15 -10.54
N TYR A 67 5.20 1.19 -10.98
CA TYR A 67 3.85 1.00 -10.43
C TYR A 67 3.87 0.31 -9.07
N MET A 68 4.79 -0.60 -8.82
CA MET A 68 4.96 -1.17 -7.47
C MET A 68 5.42 -0.12 -6.47
N TYR A 69 6.32 0.77 -6.88
CA TYR A 69 6.68 1.93 -6.05
C TYR A 69 5.43 2.75 -5.69
N ARG A 70 4.59 3.02 -6.68
CA ARG A 70 3.34 3.79 -6.48
C ARG A 70 2.38 3.08 -5.53
N VAL A 71 2.26 1.77 -5.63
CA VAL A 71 1.46 0.94 -4.71
C VAL A 71 1.95 1.12 -3.27
N LEU A 72 3.24 0.92 -3.04
CA LEU A 72 3.81 1.04 -1.69
C LEU A 72 3.74 2.48 -1.16
N GLU A 73 4.01 3.47 -1.99
CA GLU A 73 3.89 4.88 -1.62
C GLU A 73 2.47 5.20 -1.13
N ASN A 74 1.45 4.71 -1.83
CA ASN A 74 0.06 4.92 -1.42
C ASN A 74 -0.27 4.26 -0.09
N ILE A 75 0.25 3.06 0.16
CA ILE A 75 0.05 2.35 1.43
C ILE A 75 0.74 3.10 2.57
N TYR A 76 2.00 3.48 2.39
CA TYR A 76 2.75 4.25 3.39
C TYR A 76 2.11 5.61 3.66
N SER A 77 1.66 6.30 2.62
CA SER A 77 0.97 7.59 2.75
C SER A 77 -0.32 7.45 3.56
N ASN A 78 -1.07 6.37 3.32
CA ASN A 78 -2.29 6.08 4.07
C ASN A 78 -1.98 5.88 5.56
N VAL A 79 -0.93 5.14 5.88
CA VAL A 79 -0.49 4.95 7.27
C VAL A 79 -0.09 6.28 7.91
N ALA A 80 0.70 7.08 7.20
CA ALA A 80 1.15 8.38 7.71
C ALA A 80 -0.02 9.32 8.05
N LYS A 81 -1.14 9.20 7.32
CA LYS A 81 -2.33 10.05 7.55
C LYS A 81 -3.24 9.54 8.66
N TYR A 82 -3.44 8.22 8.74
CA TYR A 82 -4.54 7.65 9.52
C TYR A 82 -4.10 6.83 10.73
N ALA A 83 -2.83 6.51 10.89
CA ALA A 83 -2.35 5.79 12.05
C ALA A 83 -2.46 6.65 13.33
N LEU A 84 -2.78 5.99 14.44
CA LEU A 84 -2.77 6.64 15.74
C LEU A 84 -1.33 7.06 16.09
N GLU A 85 -1.17 8.30 16.52
CA GLU A 85 0.13 8.87 16.89
C GLU A 85 0.78 8.09 18.03
N ASN A 86 2.11 8.04 18.04
CA ASN A 86 2.91 7.39 19.08
C ASN A 86 2.65 5.88 19.19
N THR A 87 2.44 5.23 18.04
CA THR A 87 2.24 3.79 17.96
C THR A 87 3.24 3.16 16.98
N ARG A 88 3.22 1.84 16.93
CA ARG A 88 4.07 1.07 16.02
C ARG A 88 3.34 0.76 14.71
N VAL A 89 4.11 0.76 13.64
CA VAL A 89 3.66 0.35 12.32
C VAL A 89 4.47 -0.89 11.94
N TYR A 90 3.80 -1.98 11.59
CA TYR A 90 4.49 -3.23 11.26
C TYR A 90 4.43 -3.47 9.76
N LEU A 91 5.58 -3.75 9.17
CA LEU A 91 5.66 -4.25 7.80
C LEU A 91 6.37 -5.59 7.81
N ASP A 92 5.66 -6.63 7.40
CA ASP A 92 6.16 -7.99 7.33
C ASP A 92 6.19 -8.46 5.88
N VAL A 93 7.32 -9.03 5.46
CA VAL A 93 7.42 -9.73 4.19
C VAL A 93 7.47 -11.22 4.50
N ILE A 94 6.45 -11.94 4.09
CA ILE A 94 6.26 -13.35 4.43
C ILE A 94 6.41 -14.18 3.16
N LYS A 95 7.39 -15.06 3.18
CA LYS A 95 7.67 -15.97 2.07
C LYS A 95 6.98 -17.30 2.32
N ASN A 96 6.19 -17.74 1.36
CA ASN A 96 5.63 -19.09 1.29
C ASN A 96 6.35 -19.86 0.16
N GLN A 97 5.92 -21.07 -0.16
CA GLN A 97 6.61 -21.91 -1.17
C GLN A 97 6.77 -21.23 -2.53
N HIS A 98 5.71 -20.61 -3.02
CA HIS A 98 5.69 -20.01 -4.36
C HIS A 98 5.25 -18.54 -4.36
N THR A 99 4.85 -18.03 -3.20
CA THR A 99 4.28 -16.70 -3.09
C THR A 99 5.01 -15.88 -2.03
N VAL A 100 4.96 -14.57 -2.21
CA VAL A 100 5.37 -13.60 -1.19
C VAL A 100 4.19 -12.73 -0.84
N VAL A 101 4.03 -12.44 0.45
CA VAL A 101 3.02 -11.52 0.97
C VAL A 101 3.72 -10.36 1.65
N ILE A 102 3.39 -9.16 1.24
CA ILE A 102 3.78 -7.93 1.92
C ILE A 102 2.59 -7.51 2.76
N GLN A 103 2.79 -7.35 4.06
CA GLN A 103 1.72 -7.07 5.00
C GLN A 103 2.07 -5.84 5.82
N MET A 104 1.21 -4.83 5.80
CA MET A 104 1.40 -3.62 6.60
C MET A 104 0.23 -3.43 7.56
N LYS A 105 0.54 -3.23 8.84
CA LYS A 105 -0.44 -3.09 9.91
C LYS A 105 -0.21 -1.81 10.70
N ASN A 106 -1.30 -1.15 11.05
CA ASN A 106 -1.26 -0.02 11.97
C ASN A 106 -2.55 0.06 12.79
N ILE A 107 -2.48 0.75 13.91
CA ILE A 107 -3.66 1.10 14.69
C ILE A 107 -4.21 2.41 14.13
N SER A 108 -5.49 2.42 13.78
CA SER A 108 -6.17 3.61 13.25
C SER A 108 -6.47 4.61 14.37
N LYS A 109 -6.30 5.89 14.08
CA LYS A 109 -6.71 6.96 15.00
C LYS A 109 -8.22 7.10 15.12
N GLN A 110 -8.98 6.50 14.21
CA GLN A 110 -10.45 6.51 14.20
C GLN A 110 -10.99 5.08 14.29
N GLU A 111 -12.16 4.93 14.88
CA GLU A 111 -12.85 3.64 14.89
C GLU A 111 -13.11 3.15 13.47
N LEU A 112 -12.78 1.89 13.22
CA LEU A 112 -13.04 1.22 11.96
C LEU A 112 -14.26 0.30 12.13
N ASN A 113 -15.45 0.90 12.12
CA ASN A 113 -16.71 0.18 12.35
C ASN A 113 -17.47 -0.13 11.07
N ILE A 114 -16.76 -0.23 9.96
CA ILE A 114 -17.30 -0.57 8.64
C ILE A 114 -16.55 -1.79 8.09
N SER A 115 -17.14 -2.42 7.06
CA SER A 115 -16.46 -3.52 6.36
C SER A 115 -15.32 -3.01 5.49
N ALA A 116 -14.37 -3.88 5.17
CA ALA A 116 -13.28 -3.56 4.25
C ALA A 116 -13.81 -3.13 2.87
N ASP A 117 -14.85 -3.80 2.37
CA ASP A 117 -15.48 -3.45 1.10
C ASP A 117 -16.11 -2.06 1.12
N GLU A 118 -16.78 -1.72 2.21
CA GLU A 118 -17.38 -0.40 2.40
C GLU A 118 -16.29 0.69 2.45
N LEU A 119 -15.20 0.42 3.14
CA LEU A 119 -14.06 1.34 3.21
C LEU A 119 -13.47 1.58 1.82
N MET A 120 -13.28 0.53 1.02
CA MET A 120 -12.79 0.65 -0.35
C MET A 120 -13.74 1.45 -1.23
N GLN A 121 -15.05 1.26 -1.09
CA GLN A 121 -16.05 2.03 -1.82
C GLN A 121 -15.98 3.52 -1.48
N ARG A 122 -15.74 3.85 -0.20
CA ARG A 122 -15.56 5.24 0.22
C ARG A 122 -14.33 5.88 -0.43
N PHE A 123 -13.23 5.15 -0.54
CA PHE A 123 -12.03 5.63 -1.24
C PHE A 123 -12.30 5.85 -2.73
N VAL A 124 -13.02 4.95 -3.38
CA VAL A 124 -13.38 5.09 -4.80
C VAL A 124 -14.25 6.33 -5.04
N ARG A 125 -15.15 6.64 -4.10
CA ARG A 125 -16.03 7.82 -4.20
C ARG A 125 -15.36 9.12 -3.76
N GLY A 126 -14.14 9.05 -3.24
CA GLY A 126 -13.45 10.22 -2.71
C GLY A 126 -14.05 10.76 -1.41
N GLU A 127 -14.83 9.95 -0.72
CA GLU A 127 -15.47 10.31 0.55
C GLU A 127 -14.46 10.24 1.69
N THR A 128 -13.54 11.20 1.73
CA THR A 128 -12.61 11.34 2.83
C THR A 128 -12.97 12.55 3.68
N SER A 129 -12.49 12.53 4.92
CA SER A 129 -12.62 13.68 5.83
C SER A 129 -12.08 14.93 5.13
N ARG A 130 -12.86 16.01 5.13
CA ARG A 130 -12.51 17.29 4.50
C ARG A 130 -11.21 17.92 5.05
N ASN A 131 -10.68 17.36 6.13
CA ASN A 131 -9.50 17.89 6.82
C ASN A 131 -8.22 17.08 6.56
N THR A 132 -8.26 16.07 5.68
CA THR A 132 -7.08 15.27 5.36
C THR A 132 -6.46 15.67 4.03
N GLU A 133 -5.14 15.79 4.01
CA GLU A 133 -4.40 16.00 2.77
C GLU A 133 -4.52 14.79 1.86
N GLY A 134 -4.67 15.03 0.57
CA GLY A 134 -4.71 14.00 -0.45
C GLY A 134 -6.08 13.80 -1.09
N SER A 135 -6.15 12.93 -2.07
CA SER A 135 -7.34 12.71 -2.91
C SER A 135 -8.35 11.72 -2.30
N GLY A 136 -7.93 10.90 -1.34
CA GLY A 136 -8.74 9.78 -0.84
C GLY A 136 -8.77 8.57 -1.77
N LEU A 137 -8.05 8.60 -2.87
CA LEU A 137 -8.04 7.53 -3.88
C LEU A 137 -6.84 6.57 -3.76
N GLY A 138 -5.92 6.84 -2.82
CA GLY A 138 -4.65 6.12 -2.73
C GLY A 138 -4.77 4.61 -2.61
N LEU A 139 -5.65 4.11 -1.73
CA LEU A 139 -5.83 2.66 -1.56
C LEU A 139 -6.52 2.03 -2.78
N SER A 140 -7.46 2.73 -3.40
CA SER A 140 -8.12 2.28 -4.63
C SER A 140 -7.10 2.15 -5.76
N ILE A 141 -6.23 3.12 -5.92
CA ILE A 141 -5.14 3.10 -6.91
C ILE A 141 -4.19 1.94 -6.61
N ALA A 142 -3.77 1.78 -5.37
CA ALA A 142 -2.88 0.68 -4.96
C ALA A 142 -3.48 -0.69 -5.28
N SER A 143 -4.77 -0.87 -4.98
CA SER A 143 -5.49 -2.11 -5.28
C SER A 143 -5.51 -2.40 -6.79
N SER A 144 -5.92 -1.42 -7.59
CA SER A 144 -6.02 -1.58 -9.03
C SER A 144 -4.66 -1.84 -9.69
N LEU A 145 -3.63 -1.13 -9.29
CA LEU A 145 -2.27 -1.30 -9.82
C LEU A 145 -1.69 -2.67 -9.43
N THR A 146 -1.98 -3.15 -8.22
CA THR A 146 -1.55 -4.47 -7.79
C THR A 146 -2.19 -5.56 -8.65
N GLU A 147 -3.49 -5.48 -8.84
CA GLU A 147 -4.24 -6.47 -9.64
C GLU A 147 -3.83 -6.47 -11.11
N LEU A 148 -3.59 -5.30 -11.70
CA LEU A 148 -3.10 -5.19 -13.08
C LEU A 148 -1.77 -5.91 -13.29
N GLN A 149 -0.94 -5.98 -12.27
CA GLN A 149 0.37 -6.65 -12.33
C GLN A 149 0.29 -8.14 -11.97
N GLY A 150 -0.91 -8.67 -11.77
CA GLY A 150 -1.13 -10.08 -11.43
C GLY A 150 -1.06 -10.40 -9.95
N GLY A 151 -1.01 -9.38 -9.10
CA GLY A 151 -1.01 -9.55 -7.65
C GLY A 151 -2.41 -9.55 -7.07
N GLN A 152 -2.48 -9.75 -5.76
CA GLN A 152 -3.70 -9.69 -4.96
C GLN A 152 -3.57 -8.61 -3.91
N PHE A 153 -4.66 -7.90 -3.66
CA PHE A 153 -4.71 -6.81 -2.68
C PHE A 153 -5.91 -7.02 -1.76
N HIS A 154 -5.65 -7.05 -0.46
CA HIS A 154 -6.70 -7.22 0.54
C HIS A 154 -6.54 -6.23 1.68
N ILE A 155 -7.68 -5.75 2.20
CA ILE A 155 -7.75 -4.96 3.42
C ILE A 155 -8.46 -5.79 4.47
N TYR A 156 -7.90 -5.82 5.68
CA TYR A 156 -8.47 -6.47 6.84
C TYR A 156 -8.63 -5.44 7.96
N LEU A 157 -9.82 -5.38 8.53
CA LEU A 157 -10.16 -4.49 9.64
C LEU A 157 -10.60 -5.33 10.85
N ASP A 158 -10.04 -5.01 12.02
CA ASP A 158 -10.41 -5.68 13.26
C ASP A 158 -10.29 -4.67 14.42
N GLY A 159 -11.44 -4.13 14.86
CA GLY A 159 -11.45 -3.01 15.80
C GLY A 159 -10.72 -1.82 15.19
N ASP A 160 -9.67 -1.35 15.86
CA ASP A 160 -8.83 -0.26 15.38
C ASP A 160 -7.64 -0.74 14.54
N LEU A 161 -7.51 -2.05 14.34
CA LEU A 161 -6.45 -2.61 13.51
C LEU A 161 -6.79 -2.48 12.04
N PHE A 162 -5.90 -1.83 11.30
CA PHE A 162 -5.95 -1.71 9.85
C PHE A 162 -4.79 -2.48 9.25
N LYS A 163 -5.09 -3.40 8.35
CA LYS A 163 -4.08 -4.26 7.73
C LYS A 163 -4.29 -4.33 6.22
N VAL A 164 -3.22 -4.06 5.47
CA VAL A 164 -3.19 -4.24 4.01
C VAL A 164 -2.26 -5.40 3.71
N THR A 165 -2.70 -6.32 2.86
CA THR A 165 -1.87 -7.42 2.36
C THR A 165 -1.79 -7.38 0.84
N ILE A 166 -0.58 -7.55 0.31
CA ILE A 166 -0.31 -7.65 -1.12
C ILE A 166 0.38 -8.99 -1.36
N GLY A 167 -0.17 -9.79 -2.26
CA GLY A 167 0.38 -11.09 -2.61
C GLY A 167 0.84 -11.15 -4.05
N PHE A 168 2.00 -11.75 -4.30
CA PHE A 168 2.54 -12.02 -5.63
C PHE A 168 3.16 -13.41 -5.70
N GLU A 169 3.17 -13.99 -6.89
CA GLU A 169 4.00 -15.16 -7.13
C GLU A 169 5.47 -14.74 -7.16
N MET A 170 6.32 -15.53 -6.49
CA MET A 170 7.75 -15.29 -6.52
C MET A 170 8.36 -15.81 -7.82
N LEU A 171 9.37 -15.10 -8.31
CA LEU A 171 10.26 -15.65 -9.31
C LEU A 171 11.18 -16.67 -8.65
N ILE A 172 11.19 -17.89 -9.19
CA ILE A 172 12.06 -18.97 -8.72
C ILE A 172 13.30 -18.97 -9.61
N ASN A 173 14.48 -18.92 -8.98
CA ASN A 173 15.76 -19.01 -9.69
C ASN A 173 16.09 -20.44 -10.06
#